data_72aa8d2e7dde68cd37288a34ea4c4b0e
#
_entry.id   72aa8d2e7dde68cd37288a34ea4c4b0e
#
_cell.length_a   1.000
_cell.length_b   1.000
_cell.length_c   1.000
_cell.angle_alpha   90.00
_cell.angle_beta   90.00
_cell.angle_gamma   90.00
#
_symmetry.space_group_name_H-M   'P 1'
#
loop_
_entity.id
_entity.type
_entity.pdbx_description
1 polymer ?
#
loop_
_entity_poly.entity_id
_entity_poly.type
_entity_poly.pdbx_seq_one_letter_code
_entity_poly.pdbx_strand_id
1 'polypeptide(L)'
;GVFFLKDQLMQELTDHPCTEELKEKLLSLGLHMNCYYVAAFKPSSDEPDLSALKKIVIEEKKNTYCYRYNNLILNVYFQTEPCASVPEYILENCWEISGIVKAFSSSEVLTGISALHQSPEAFQTAVSEAIQALTHNFYSEQSISVFENTSSEESAELSVENSLNLYQIESSLNNWDFQEASSVASHIFSKFKSSFTNSQDAKNICSQIYYICCRVLVKKELEPVPLEYLEKLLKSRDIFALESTVSVIMEYTRENSLNTHAVPNYIIENTIRYISQNLAGNLSLDVIAQELHISPSHLSRTFKKATSGSLTEYINKERIHKAKELLQNTDLLTYEIAEAVGYKDATYFSSIFRKYEGMSPSEYKAKFFVQ
;
A
#
# COMPACT_ATOMS: atom_id res chain seq x y z
N GLY A 1 8.25 40.63 29.13
CA GLY A 1 9.50 40.56 29.82
C GLY A 1 10.48 39.56 29.26
N VAL A 2 11.40 39.09 30.09
CA VAL A 2 12.52 38.20 29.70
C VAL A 2 12.07 36.91 29.01
N PHE A 3 10.97 36.31 29.43
CA PHE A 3 10.43 35.09 28.81
C PHE A 3 10.00 35.30 27.34
N PHE A 4 9.35 36.44 27.07
CA PHE A 4 8.95 36.78 25.69
C PHE A 4 10.19 36.94 24.78
N LEU A 5 11.23 37.58 25.27
CA LEU A 5 12.47 37.78 24.53
C LEU A 5 13.19 36.43 24.25
N LYS A 6 13.19 35.52 25.24
CA LYS A 6 13.72 34.18 25.07
C LYS A 6 12.96 33.39 24.02
N ASP A 7 11.60 33.42 24.06
CA ASP A 7 10.75 32.76 23.05
C ASP A 7 11.04 33.27 21.63
N GLN A 8 11.17 34.61 21.45
CA GLN A 8 11.55 35.21 20.16
C GLN A 8 12.92 34.75 19.66
N LEU A 9 13.93 34.75 20.54
CA LEU A 9 15.27 34.30 20.16
C LEU A 9 15.33 32.84 19.80
N MET A 10 14.59 31.97 20.51
CA MET A 10 14.53 30.56 20.19
C MET A 10 13.79 30.29 18.87
N GLN A 11 12.75 31.06 18.56
CA GLN A 11 12.10 31.00 17.24
C GLN A 11 13.04 31.48 16.14
N GLU A 12 13.73 32.61 16.33
CA GLU A 12 14.71 33.14 15.38
C GLU A 12 15.82 32.12 15.10
N LEU A 13 16.35 31.47 16.16
CA LEU A 13 17.37 30.43 16.03
C LEU A 13 16.86 29.16 15.33
N THR A 14 15.54 28.89 15.43
CA THR A 14 14.89 27.78 14.74
C THR A 14 14.75 28.07 13.25
N ASP A 15 14.35 29.29 12.90
CA ASP A 15 14.03 29.67 11.53
C ASP A 15 15.24 30.14 10.71
N HIS A 16 16.26 30.67 11.37
CA HIS A 16 17.44 31.29 10.75
C HIS A 16 18.77 30.74 11.26
N PRO A 17 19.83 30.76 10.43
CA PRO A 17 21.18 30.38 10.86
C PRO A 17 21.66 31.23 12.04
N CYS A 18 22.35 30.59 12.97
CA CYS A 18 22.89 31.28 14.14
C CYS A 18 23.99 32.27 13.76
N THR A 19 23.81 33.55 14.04
CA THR A 19 24.78 34.63 13.89
C THR A 19 25.53 34.88 15.18
N GLU A 20 26.72 35.54 15.13
CA GLU A 20 27.46 35.93 16.33
C GLU A 20 26.63 36.84 17.26
N GLU A 21 25.83 37.77 16.69
CA GLU A 21 24.92 38.63 17.46
C GLU A 21 23.88 37.81 18.21
N LEU A 22 23.36 36.77 17.58
CA LEU A 22 22.36 35.88 18.20
C LEU A 22 22.97 35.06 19.32
N LYS A 23 24.21 34.58 19.17
CA LYS A 23 24.97 33.89 20.24
C LYS A 23 25.17 34.80 21.47
N GLU A 24 25.60 36.03 21.27
CA GLU A 24 25.77 36.97 22.36
C GLU A 24 24.49 37.23 23.12
N LYS A 25 23.36 37.39 22.38
CA LYS A 25 22.01 37.54 22.98
C LYS A 25 21.62 36.31 23.78
N LEU A 26 21.82 35.10 23.24
CA LEU A 26 21.53 33.84 23.96
C LEU A 26 22.31 33.73 25.27
N LEU A 27 23.61 34.01 25.22
CA LEU A 27 24.50 34.00 26.42
C LEU A 27 24.04 35.04 27.47
N SER A 28 23.68 36.27 27.04
CA SER A 28 23.22 37.34 27.92
C SER A 28 21.90 36.95 28.64
N LEU A 29 21.10 36.06 28.08
CA LEU A 29 19.87 35.55 28.68
C LEU A 29 20.07 34.24 29.44
N GLY A 30 21.31 33.75 29.57
CA GLY A 30 21.65 32.54 30.31
C GLY A 30 21.27 31.25 29.56
N LEU A 31 21.20 31.29 28.24
CA LEU A 31 20.95 30.11 27.39
C LEU A 31 22.29 29.61 26.86
N HIS A 32 22.88 28.67 27.60
CA HIS A 32 24.22 28.09 27.27
C HIS A 32 24.02 26.83 26.41
N MET A 33 24.22 26.96 25.09
CA MET A 33 23.99 25.90 24.12
C MET A 33 25.27 25.12 23.77
N ASN A 34 26.03 24.76 24.80
CA ASN A 34 27.29 24.03 24.65
C ASN A 34 27.09 22.52 24.52
N CYS A 35 25.97 22.02 25.06
CA CYS A 35 25.61 20.62 25.00
C CYS A 35 24.09 20.50 25.28
N TYR A 36 23.34 19.98 24.33
CA TYR A 36 21.86 19.93 24.47
C TYR A 36 21.21 18.88 23.59
N TYR A 37 20.00 18.49 23.98
CA TYR A 37 19.03 17.75 23.17
C TYR A 37 17.79 18.62 22.94
N VAL A 38 17.11 18.40 21.81
CA VAL A 38 15.80 19.00 21.55
C VAL A 38 14.75 17.89 21.54
N ALA A 39 13.70 18.05 22.34
CA ALA A 39 12.51 17.19 22.23
C ALA A 39 11.35 17.97 21.63
N ALA A 40 10.70 17.37 20.64
CA ALA A 40 9.49 17.88 19.98
C ALA A 40 8.28 17.09 20.47
N PHE A 41 7.30 17.77 21.07
CA PHE A 41 6.05 17.20 21.57
C PHE A 41 4.91 17.55 20.63
N LYS A 42 4.21 16.54 20.14
CA LYS A 42 3.05 16.67 19.23
C LYS A 42 1.84 15.99 19.85
N PRO A 43 0.80 16.73 20.26
CA PRO A 43 -0.46 16.11 20.68
C PRO A 43 -1.16 15.39 19.52
N SER A 44 -1.81 14.28 19.81
CA SER A 44 -2.56 13.48 18.82
C SER A 44 -3.99 13.96 18.57
N SER A 45 -4.45 15.00 19.28
CA SER A 45 -5.78 15.60 19.11
C SER A 45 -5.86 16.51 17.88
N ASP A 46 -7.04 16.60 17.26
CA ASP A 46 -7.29 17.48 16.11
C ASP A 46 -7.26 18.97 16.51
N GLU A 47 -7.64 19.29 17.76
CA GLU A 47 -7.58 20.64 18.35
C GLU A 47 -6.74 20.61 19.65
N PRO A 48 -5.40 20.64 19.54
CA PRO A 48 -4.53 20.52 20.70
C PRO A 48 -4.48 21.81 21.51
N ASP A 49 -4.65 21.70 22.83
CA ASP A 49 -4.32 22.80 23.74
C ASP A 49 -2.81 22.86 24.00
N LEU A 50 -2.10 23.49 23.07
CA LEU A 50 -0.65 23.67 23.16
C LEU A 50 -0.24 24.53 24.35
N SER A 51 -1.13 25.38 24.86
CA SER A 51 -0.85 26.23 26.05
C SER A 51 -0.86 25.40 27.33
N ALA A 52 -1.79 24.45 27.43
CA ALA A 52 -1.79 23.48 28.55
C ALA A 52 -0.58 22.56 28.49
N LEU A 53 -0.27 22.03 27.30
CA LEU A 53 0.92 21.18 27.09
C LEU A 53 2.21 21.94 27.48
N LYS A 54 2.37 23.20 27.03
CA LYS A 54 3.54 24.03 27.38
C LYS A 54 3.67 24.19 28.88
N LYS A 55 2.57 24.38 29.64
CA LYS A 55 2.61 24.49 31.11
C LYS A 55 3.09 23.19 31.74
N ILE A 56 2.58 22.05 31.32
CA ILE A 56 2.98 20.73 31.84
C ILE A 56 4.50 20.53 31.61
N VAL A 57 4.99 20.81 30.41
CA VAL A 57 6.41 20.66 30.09
C VAL A 57 7.31 21.57 30.92
N ILE A 58 6.86 22.80 31.24
CA ILE A 58 7.63 23.77 32.04
C ILE A 58 7.68 23.39 33.54
N GLU A 59 6.59 22.84 34.08
CA GLU A 59 6.49 22.56 35.52
C GLU A 59 7.41 21.44 35.99
N GLU A 60 7.83 20.59 35.07
CA GLU A 60 8.50 19.33 35.43
C GLU A 60 10.01 19.41 35.61
N LYS A 61 10.78 20.41 35.12
CA LYS A 61 12.26 20.40 35.40
C LYS A 61 13.05 21.70 35.32
N LYS A 62 14.17 21.67 36.09
CA LYS A 62 15.27 22.63 36.08
C LYS A 62 16.21 22.31 34.89
N ASN A 63 16.79 23.33 34.30
CA ASN A 63 17.76 23.25 33.20
C ASN A 63 17.17 22.93 31.82
N THR A 64 15.93 23.31 31.56
CA THR A 64 15.29 23.20 30.26
C THR A 64 14.71 24.54 29.81
N TYR A 65 14.53 24.67 28.49
CA TYR A 65 13.78 25.81 27.94
C TYR A 65 12.73 25.33 26.94
N CYS A 66 11.48 25.69 27.23
CA CYS A 66 10.32 25.24 26.47
C CYS A 66 9.65 26.39 25.73
N TYR A 67 9.38 26.25 24.45
CA TYR A 67 8.69 27.23 23.64
C TYR A 67 7.77 26.56 22.61
N ARG A 68 6.81 27.33 22.10
CA ARG A 68 5.90 26.89 21.06
C ARG A 68 6.55 27.13 19.66
N TYR A 69 6.49 26.15 18.80
CA TYR A 69 6.89 26.24 17.41
C TYR A 69 5.83 25.59 16.52
N ASN A 70 5.10 26.40 15.74
CA ASN A 70 3.96 25.95 14.95
C ASN A 70 2.91 25.20 15.79
N ASN A 71 2.63 23.95 15.46
CA ASN A 71 1.74 23.03 16.17
C ASN A 71 2.48 22.08 17.13
N LEU A 72 3.71 22.40 17.49
CA LEU A 72 4.56 21.64 18.39
C LEU A 72 4.92 22.44 19.63
N ILE A 73 5.28 21.72 20.70
CA ILE A 73 6.02 22.26 21.82
C ILE A 73 7.44 21.70 21.72
N LEU A 74 8.42 22.60 21.65
CA LEU A 74 9.83 22.24 21.66
C LEU A 74 10.40 22.48 23.06
N ASN A 75 11.14 21.50 23.59
CA ASN A 75 11.86 21.61 24.85
C ASN A 75 13.33 21.30 24.64
N VAL A 76 14.18 22.22 25.04
CA VAL A 76 15.65 22.10 24.97
C VAL A 76 16.16 21.64 26.33
N TYR A 77 16.81 20.49 26.38
CA TYR A 77 17.44 19.93 27.57
C TYR A 77 18.94 20.26 27.54
N PHE A 78 19.36 21.18 28.36
CA PHE A 78 20.76 21.58 28.47
C PHE A 78 21.56 20.58 29.32
N GLN A 79 22.74 20.22 28.84
CA GLN A 79 23.71 19.30 29.49
C GLN A 79 24.94 20.01 29.89
N THR A 80 25.59 19.53 30.95
CA THR A 80 26.94 20.01 31.36
C THR A 80 28.05 19.26 30.64
N GLU A 81 27.82 17.98 30.31
CA GLU A 81 28.80 17.10 29.69
C GLU A 81 28.12 16.29 28.54
N PRO A 82 28.85 15.94 27.48
CA PRO A 82 28.32 15.11 26.40
C PRO A 82 28.13 13.67 26.87
N CYS A 83 26.97 13.08 26.46
CA CYS A 83 26.63 11.68 26.70
C CYS A 83 26.58 10.92 25.38
N ALA A 84 26.95 9.64 25.40
CA ALA A 84 26.95 8.79 24.19
C ALA A 84 25.53 8.43 23.72
N SER A 85 24.54 8.49 24.59
CA SER A 85 23.12 8.23 24.32
C SER A 85 22.25 9.25 25.05
N VAL A 86 20.97 9.34 24.65
CA VAL A 86 19.99 10.18 25.37
C VAL A 86 19.94 9.75 26.83
N PRO A 87 20.16 10.69 27.78
CA PRO A 87 20.12 10.39 29.21
C PRO A 87 18.75 9.87 29.64
N GLU A 88 18.73 8.88 30.54
CA GLU A 88 17.52 8.21 31.01
C GLU A 88 16.51 9.21 31.60
N TYR A 89 16.97 10.21 32.35
CA TYR A 89 16.08 11.23 32.94
C TYR A 89 15.33 12.07 31.89
N ILE A 90 15.84 12.21 30.64
CA ILE A 90 15.11 12.88 29.54
C ILE A 90 13.97 11.98 29.08
N LEU A 91 14.23 10.69 28.92
CA LEU A 91 13.23 9.70 28.53
C LEU A 91 12.13 9.60 29.59
N GLU A 92 12.51 9.48 30.87
CA GLU A 92 11.58 9.48 32.01
C GLU A 92 10.69 10.73 32.01
N ASN A 93 11.30 11.91 31.83
CA ASN A 93 10.52 13.16 31.77
C ASN A 93 9.54 13.18 30.60
N CYS A 94 9.93 12.67 29.41
CA CYS A 94 9.01 12.56 28.29
C CYS A 94 7.85 11.60 28.59
N TRP A 95 8.12 10.48 29.30
CA TRP A 95 7.08 9.55 29.74
C TRP A 95 6.13 10.18 30.76
N GLU A 96 6.64 10.94 31.74
CA GLU A 96 5.86 11.67 32.73
C GLU A 96 4.92 12.66 32.03
N ILE A 97 5.43 13.50 31.13
CA ILE A 97 4.64 14.46 30.36
C ILE A 97 3.52 13.74 29.58
N SER A 98 3.84 12.64 28.90
CA SER A 98 2.84 11.85 28.15
C SER A 98 1.77 11.30 29.09
N GLY A 99 2.16 10.78 30.25
CA GLY A 99 1.23 10.27 31.27
C GLY A 99 0.30 11.34 31.82
N ILE A 100 0.83 12.52 32.13
CA ILE A 100 0.04 13.66 32.63
C ILE A 100 -0.98 14.11 31.56
N VAL A 101 -0.55 14.30 30.31
CA VAL A 101 -1.46 14.71 29.23
C VAL A 101 -2.55 13.68 28.99
N LYS A 102 -2.22 12.40 29.01
CA LYS A 102 -3.19 11.31 28.87
C LYS A 102 -4.23 11.30 29.99
N ALA A 103 -3.80 11.60 31.21
CA ALA A 103 -4.71 11.68 32.36
C ALA A 103 -5.70 12.88 32.31
N PHE A 104 -5.26 14.02 31.78
CA PHE A 104 -6.08 15.24 31.74
C PHE A 104 -6.92 15.43 30.49
N SER A 105 -6.45 14.97 29.32
CA SER A 105 -7.09 15.25 28.02
C SER A 105 -7.54 14.03 27.23
N SER A 106 -7.29 12.81 27.73
CA SER A 106 -7.48 11.56 26.99
C SER A 106 -6.75 11.54 25.62
N SER A 107 -5.83 12.48 25.42
CA SER A 107 -5.00 12.59 24.23
C SER A 107 -3.62 11.98 24.50
N GLU A 108 -3.02 11.43 23.46
CA GLU A 108 -1.62 10.98 23.51
C GLU A 108 -0.70 12.09 23.02
N VAL A 109 0.53 12.09 23.49
CA VAL A 109 1.59 12.98 23.02
C VAL A 109 2.68 12.13 22.38
N LEU A 110 2.94 12.39 21.12
CA LEU A 110 4.08 11.83 20.41
C LEU A 110 5.29 12.70 20.68
N THR A 111 6.43 12.09 20.96
CA THR A 111 7.67 12.78 21.28
C THR A 111 8.79 12.30 20.35
N GLY A 112 9.48 13.25 19.73
CA GLY A 112 10.71 12.99 18.98
C GLY A 112 11.88 13.71 19.65
N ILE A 113 13.02 13.03 19.82
CA ILE A 113 14.21 13.56 20.49
C ILE A 113 15.36 13.58 19.49
N SER A 114 16.06 14.72 19.39
CA SER A 114 17.24 14.87 18.52
C SER A 114 18.44 14.04 19.00
N ALA A 115 19.48 13.94 18.18
CA ALA A 115 20.82 13.61 18.67
C ALA A 115 21.36 14.71 19.58
N LEU A 116 22.51 14.41 20.19
CA LEU A 116 23.25 15.39 20.99
C LEU A 116 23.89 16.44 20.10
N HIS A 117 23.70 17.72 20.42
CA HIS A 117 24.34 18.84 19.77
C HIS A 117 25.17 19.66 20.74
N GLN A 118 26.25 20.27 20.25
CA GLN A 118 27.27 20.94 21.07
C GLN A 118 27.51 22.39 20.68
N SER A 119 26.71 22.95 19.77
CA SER A 119 26.87 24.35 19.36
C SER A 119 25.54 24.96 18.94
N PRO A 120 25.33 26.27 19.15
CA PRO A 120 24.10 26.96 18.71
C PRO A 120 23.85 26.92 17.21
N GLU A 121 24.92 26.81 16.38
CA GLU A 121 24.83 26.69 14.91
C GLU A 121 24.11 25.43 14.47
N ALA A 122 24.20 24.37 15.27
CA ALA A 122 23.56 23.09 14.98
C ALA A 122 22.07 23.04 15.44
N PHE A 123 21.52 24.16 15.95
CA PHE A 123 20.20 24.14 16.56
C PHE A 123 19.09 23.82 15.55
N GLN A 124 19.14 24.37 14.33
CA GLN A 124 18.19 24.03 13.26
C GLN A 124 18.24 22.55 12.94
N THR A 125 19.43 21.96 12.90
CA THR A 125 19.61 20.52 12.69
C THR A 125 18.97 19.74 13.82
N ALA A 126 19.21 20.11 15.08
CA ALA A 126 18.62 19.46 16.25
C ALA A 126 17.08 19.51 16.23
N VAL A 127 16.48 20.64 15.86
CA VAL A 127 15.04 20.76 15.70
C VAL A 127 14.52 19.87 14.56
N SER A 128 15.22 19.86 13.41
CA SER A 128 14.86 19.01 12.28
C SER A 128 14.91 17.53 12.65
N GLU A 129 15.95 17.10 13.36
CA GLU A 129 16.10 15.72 13.86
C GLU A 129 15.00 15.33 14.83
N ALA A 130 14.63 16.21 15.79
CA ALA A 130 13.54 15.96 16.71
C ALA A 130 12.19 15.83 15.98
N ILE A 131 11.94 16.65 14.96
CA ILE A 131 10.74 16.56 14.11
C ILE A 131 10.79 15.29 13.25
N GLN A 132 11.94 14.92 12.72
CA GLN A 132 12.11 13.67 11.97
C GLN A 132 11.85 12.45 12.86
N ALA A 133 12.33 12.45 14.10
CA ALA A 133 12.07 11.39 15.06
C ALA A 133 10.55 11.21 15.34
N LEU A 134 9.75 12.29 15.27
CA LEU A 134 8.28 12.18 15.37
C LEU A 134 7.68 11.33 14.24
N THR A 135 8.29 11.28 13.06
CA THR A 135 7.79 10.43 11.96
C THR A 135 7.96 8.96 12.28
N HIS A 136 9.00 8.59 13.05
CA HIS A 136 9.24 7.20 13.47
C HIS A 136 8.14 6.67 14.40
N ASN A 137 7.48 7.54 15.17
CA ASN A 137 6.35 7.15 16.02
C ASN A 137 5.16 6.63 15.21
N PHE A 138 5.03 7.06 13.96
CA PHE A 138 4.00 6.53 13.05
C PHE A 138 4.24 5.05 12.68
N TYR A 139 5.50 4.59 12.76
CA TYR A 139 5.94 3.24 12.40
C TYR A 139 6.18 2.31 13.61
N SER A 140 6.01 2.81 14.82
CA SER A 140 6.22 2.06 16.06
C SER A 140 5.00 2.16 16.97
N GLU A 141 4.87 1.24 17.91
CA GLU A 141 3.88 1.32 18.98
C GLU A 141 4.31 2.27 20.11
N GLN A 142 5.51 2.84 20.01
CA GLN A 142 6.06 3.73 21.04
C GLN A 142 5.70 5.16 20.75
N SER A 143 5.33 5.90 21.82
CA SER A 143 5.03 7.33 21.74
C SER A 143 6.28 8.23 21.80
N ILE A 144 7.46 7.67 22.08
CA ILE A 144 8.73 8.38 22.17
C ILE A 144 9.73 7.72 21.22
N SER A 145 10.34 8.51 20.34
CA SER A 145 11.38 8.08 19.41
C SER A 145 12.60 8.99 19.51
N VAL A 146 13.78 8.41 19.44
CA VAL A 146 15.04 9.13 19.37
C VAL A 146 15.50 9.15 17.91
N PHE A 147 16.08 10.26 17.47
CA PHE A 147 16.61 10.39 16.12
C PHE A 147 17.75 9.39 15.90
N GLU A 148 17.61 8.63 14.83
CA GLU A 148 18.64 7.76 14.29
C GLU A 148 18.94 8.23 12.86
N ASN A 149 20.23 8.39 12.56
CA ASN A 149 20.66 8.85 11.24
C ASN A 149 20.41 7.75 10.19
N THR A 150 19.19 7.69 9.66
CA THR A 150 18.84 6.85 8.53
C THR A 150 18.95 7.68 7.25
N SER A 151 19.85 7.30 6.34
CA SER A 151 20.09 7.99 5.07
C SER A 151 18.80 8.09 4.23
N SER A 152 18.33 9.30 4.00
CA SER A 152 17.10 9.63 3.25
C SER A 152 17.36 9.82 1.74
N GLU A 153 18.17 8.98 1.08
CA GLU A 153 18.51 9.18 -0.34
C GLU A 153 17.47 8.65 -1.36
N GLU A 154 16.30 8.11 -0.92
CA GLU A 154 15.41 7.33 -1.80
C GLU A 154 14.10 8.02 -2.24
N SER A 155 13.88 9.32 -2.01
CA SER A 155 12.53 9.89 -2.23
C SER A 155 12.04 9.90 -3.69
N ALA A 156 12.91 10.03 -4.68
CA ALA A 156 12.53 10.06 -6.09
C ALA A 156 12.28 8.63 -6.66
N GLU A 157 13.12 7.66 -6.31
CA GLU A 157 12.95 6.27 -6.72
C GLU A 157 11.68 5.67 -6.12
N LEU A 158 11.38 5.97 -4.86
CA LEU A 158 10.19 5.51 -4.16
C LEU A 158 8.90 5.99 -4.83
N SER A 159 8.88 7.20 -5.40
CA SER A 159 7.69 7.73 -6.09
C SER A 159 7.38 6.99 -7.40
N VAL A 160 8.40 6.61 -8.16
CA VAL A 160 8.25 5.82 -9.40
C VAL A 160 7.82 4.40 -9.06
N GLU A 161 8.46 3.76 -8.09
CA GLU A 161 8.10 2.41 -7.62
C GLU A 161 6.64 2.36 -7.13
N ASN A 162 6.21 3.33 -6.33
CA ASN A 162 4.83 3.42 -5.87
C ASN A 162 3.83 3.56 -7.02
N SER A 163 4.16 4.33 -8.06
CA SER A 163 3.30 4.47 -9.23
C SER A 163 3.15 3.15 -10.00
N LEU A 164 4.23 2.38 -10.14
CA LEU A 164 4.21 1.05 -10.74
C LEU A 164 3.41 0.05 -9.90
N ASN A 165 3.60 0.06 -8.59
CA ASN A 165 2.85 -0.79 -7.66
C ASN A 165 1.34 -0.50 -7.69
N LEU A 166 0.93 0.77 -7.74
CA LEU A 166 -0.48 1.16 -7.87
C LEU A 166 -1.08 0.68 -9.19
N TYR A 167 -0.34 0.81 -10.30
CA TYR A 167 -0.77 0.27 -11.58
C TYR A 167 -0.92 -1.26 -11.54
N GLN A 168 0.01 -1.96 -10.88
CA GLN A 168 -0.07 -3.42 -10.71
C GLN A 168 -1.27 -3.83 -9.87
N ILE A 169 -1.56 -3.12 -8.77
CA ILE A 169 -2.77 -3.34 -7.97
C ILE A 169 -4.02 -3.18 -8.85
N GLU A 170 -4.13 -2.09 -9.62
CA GLU A 170 -5.29 -1.85 -10.50
C GLU A 170 -5.43 -2.95 -11.55
N SER A 171 -4.34 -3.35 -12.19
CA SER A 171 -4.33 -4.44 -13.17
C SER A 171 -4.78 -5.77 -12.56
N SER A 172 -4.21 -6.14 -11.40
CA SER A 172 -4.55 -7.38 -10.70
C SER A 172 -6.03 -7.41 -10.28
N LEU A 173 -6.56 -6.31 -9.73
CA LEU A 173 -7.98 -6.21 -9.35
C LEU A 173 -8.92 -6.26 -10.55
N ASN A 174 -8.56 -5.65 -11.69
CA ASN A 174 -9.33 -5.75 -12.92
C ASN A 174 -9.41 -7.20 -13.44
N ASN A 175 -8.34 -7.96 -13.20
CA ASN A 175 -8.22 -9.38 -13.60
C ASN A 175 -8.65 -10.37 -12.50
N TRP A 176 -9.24 -9.87 -11.42
CA TRP A 176 -9.72 -10.68 -10.29
C TRP A 176 -8.61 -11.43 -9.53
N ASP A 177 -7.35 -11.02 -9.70
CA ASP A 177 -6.22 -11.56 -8.93
C ASP A 177 -6.04 -10.78 -7.63
N PHE A 178 -6.92 -11.06 -6.67
CA PHE A 178 -6.90 -10.43 -5.34
C PHE A 178 -5.66 -10.84 -4.54
N GLN A 179 -5.08 -12.00 -4.81
CA GLN A 179 -3.89 -12.47 -4.11
C GLN A 179 -2.68 -11.63 -4.51
N GLU A 180 -2.48 -11.41 -5.81
CA GLU A 180 -1.40 -10.57 -6.30
C GLU A 180 -1.59 -9.11 -5.85
N ALA A 181 -2.80 -8.56 -5.96
CA ALA A 181 -3.09 -7.21 -5.49
C ALA A 181 -2.75 -7.01 -4.00
N SER A 182 -3.10 -7.98 -3.14
CA SER A 182 -2.77 -7.95 -1.72
C SER A 182 -1.27 -8.10 -1.45
N SER A 183 -0.57 -8.91 -2.25
CA SER A 183 0.89 -9.07 -2.17
C SER A 183 1.61 -7.76 -2.47
N VAL A 184 1.19 -7.06 -3.54
CA VAL A 184 1.76 -5.75 -3.92
C VAL A 184 1.46 -4.70 -2.84
N ALA A 185 0.26 -4.67 -2.27
CA ALA A 185 -0.07 -3.78 -1.17
C ALA A 185 0.82 -4.04 0.06
N SER A 186 1.06 -5.31 0.43
CA SER A 186 1.96 -5.68 1.51
C SER A 186 3.42 -5.25 1.24
N HIS A 187 3.86 -5.35 -0.02
CA HIS A 187 5.17 -4.85 -0.42
C HIS A 187 5.31 -3.34 -0.22
N ILE A 188 4.28 -2.54 -0.58
CA ILE A 188 4.24 -1.09 -0.33
C ILE A 188 4.41 -0.80 1.17
N PHE A 189 3.68 -1.51 2.05
CA PHE A 189 3.80 -1.32 3.50
C PHE A 189 5.17 -1.72 4.05
N SER A 190 5.78 -2.78 3.52
CA SER A 190 7.15 -3.17 3.87
C SER A 190 8.15 -2.06 3.52
N LYS A 191 8.01 -1.44 2.36
CA LYS A 191 8.82 -0.28 1.94
C LYS A 191 8.58 0.93 2.83
N PHE A 192 7.35 1.27 3.14
CA PHE A 192 7.05 2.38 4.05
C PHE A 192 7.74 2.20 5.40
N LYS A 193 7.72 0.99 5.96
CA LYS A 193 8.35 0.67 7.24
C LYS A 193 9.88 0.74 7.17
N SER A 194 10.49 0.32 6.06
CA SER A 194 11.95 0.35 5.91
C SER A 194 12.52 1.74 5.61
N SER A 195 11.77 2.59 4.88
CA SER A 195 12.20 3.94 4.50
C SER A 195 11.68 5.04 5.43
N PHE A 196 10.87 4.71 6.44
CA PHE A 196 10.19 5.68 7.30
C PHE A 196 9.51 6.79 6.50
N THR A 197 8.78 6.41 5.44
CA THR A 197 8.08 7.34 4.54
C THR A 197 7.24 8.34 5.35
N ASN A 198 7.19 9.58 4.92
CA ASN A 198 6.35 10.59 5.58
C ASN A 198 4.90 10.08 5.72
N SER A 199 4.32 10.23 6.90
CA SER A 199 2.98 9.69 7.20
C SER A 199 1.89 10.22 6.25
N GLN A 200 2.02 11.47 5.76
CA GLN A 200 1.08 12.03 4.80
C GLN A 200 1.22 11.38 3.42
N ASP A 201 2.45 11.10 2.99
CA ASP A 201 2.71 10.42 1.72
C ASP A 201 2.20 8.97 1.76
N ALA A 202 2.41 8.26 2.88
CA ALA A 202 1.85 6.93 3.08
C ALA A 202 0.30 6.96 3.00
N LYS A 203 -0.35 7.92 3.66
CA LYS A 203 -1.82 8.10 3.57
C LYS A 203 -2.29 8.45 2.17
N ASN A 204 -1.54 9.27 1.44
CA ASN A 204 -1.86 9.62 0.04
C ASN A 204 -1.83 8.40 -0.86
N ILE A 205 -0.81 7.53 -0.74
CA ILE A 205 -0.72 6.27 -1.50
C ILE A 205 -1.88 5.34 -1.14
N CYS A 206 -2.18 5.16 0.15
CA CYS A 206 -3.31 4.33 0.61
C CYS A 206 -4.66 4.87 0.12
N SER A 207 -4.83 6.20 0.04
CA SER A 207 -6.02 6.81 -0.55
C SER A 207 -6.15 6.51 -2.04
N GLN A 208 -5.03 6.45 -2.77
CA GLN A 208 -5.05 6.03 -4.18
C GLN A 208 -5.47 4.55 -4.32
N ILE A 209 -5.03 3.67 -3.42
CA ILE A 209 -5.50 2.27 -3.38
C ILE A 209 -7.02 2.22 -3.17
N TYR A 210 -7.56 3.01 -2.22
CA TYR A 210 -9.00 3.13 -2.02
C TYR A 210 -9.72 3.54 -3.31
N TYR A 211 -9.26 4.59 -4.00
CA TYR A 211 -9.88 5.03 -5.25
C TYR A 211 -9.75 4.01 -6.39
N ILE A 212 -8.66 3.25 -6.44
CA ILE A 212 -8.51 2.13 -7.39
C ILE A 212 -9.58 1.09 -7.12
N CYS A 213 -9.77 0.66 -5.87
CA CYS A 213 -10.80 -0.29 -5.49
C CYS A 213 -12.22 0.19 -5.86
N CYS A 214 -12.54 1.45 -5.55
CA CYS A 214 -13.81 2.07 -5.96
C CYS A 214 -14.01 2.03 -7.48
N ARG A 215 -12.99 2.44 -8.24
CA ARG A 215 -13.04 2.49 -9.70
C ARG A 215 -13.23 1.11 -10.32
N VAL A 216 -12.55 0.10 -9.78
CA VAL A 216 -12.68 -1.30 -10.23
C VAL A 216 -14.10 -1.82 -9.97
N LEU A 217 -14.68 -1.55 -8.80
CA LEU A 217 -16.06 -1.95 -8.48
C LEU A 217 -17.07 -1.25 -9.37
N VAL A 218 -16.99 0.09 -9.51
CA VAL A 218 -17.91 0.87 -10.34
C VAL A 218 -17.87 0.47 -11.81
N LYS A 219 -16.69 0.18 -12.36
CA LYS A 219 -16.56 -0.36 -13.73
C LYS A 219 -17.35 -1.66 -13.94
N LYS A 220 -17.61 -2.39 -12.88
CA LYS A 220 -18.31 -3.68 -12.87
C LYS A 220 -19.75 -3.55 -12.37
N GLU A 221 -20.26 -2.32 -12.33
CA GLU A 221 -21.62 -2.01 -11.89
C GLU A 221 -21.89 -2.44 -10.44
N LEU A 222 -20.85 -2.43 -9.59
CA LEU A 222 -20.90 -2.77 -8.18
C LEU A 222 -20.81 -1.51 -7.32
N GLU A 223 -21.35 -1.62 -6.08
CA GLU A 223 -21.26 -0.55 -5.09
C GLU A 223 -19.80 -0.25 -4.74
N PRO A 224 -19.37 1.01 -4.76
CA PRO A 224 -18.01 1.38 -4.39
C PRO A 224 -17.74 1.11 -2.90
N VAL A 225 -16.47 1.12 -2.54
CA VAL A 225 -16.05 1.02 -1.13
C VAL A 225 -16.64 2.20 -0.35
N PRO A 226 -17.28 1.98 0.81
CA PRO A 226 -17.88 3.05 1.62
C PRO A 226 -16.88 4.15 2.01
N LEU A 227 -17.32 5.41 1.99
CA LEU A 227 -16.48 6.58 2.27
C LEU A 227 -15.87 6.56 3.68
N GLU A 228 -16.51 5.89 4.63
CA GLU A 228 -16.00 5.73 6.00
C GLU A 228 -14.58 5.11 6.06
N TYR A 229 -14.23 4.26 5.08
CA TYR A 229 -12.89 3.68 5.01
C TYR A 229 -11.84 4.70 4.57
N LEU A 230 -12.19 5.64 3.67
CA LEU A 230 -11.30 6.75 3.33
C LEU A 230 -11.08 7.66 4.55
N GLU A 231 -12.14 7.94 5.31
CA GLU A 231 -12.00 8.72 6.54
C GLU A 231 -11.12 8.01 7.57
N LYS A 232 -11.24 6.69 7.72
CA LYS A 232 -10.36 5.88 8.58
C LYS A 232 -8.91 5.95 8.13
N LEU A 233 -8.63 5.86 6.80
CA LEU A 233 -7.28 6.02 6.27
C LEU A 233 -6.68 7.39 6.64
N LEU A 234 -7.41 8.47 6.40
CA LEU A 234 -6.94 9.83 6.68
C LEU A 234 -6.71 10.08 8.18
N LYS A 235 -7.54 9.49 9.05
CA LYS A 235 -7.45 9.59 10.50
C LYS A 235 -6.53 8.56 11.17
N SER A 236 -5.90 7.66 10.40
CA SER A 236 -4.98 6.66 10.95
C SER A 236 -3.83 7.30 11.70
N ARG A 237 -3.58 6.84 12.93
CA ARG A 237 -2.54 7.39 13.82
C ARG A 237 -1.17 6.74 13.62
N ASP A 238 -1.17 5.51 13.14
CA ASP A 238 0.02 4.69 12.93
C ASP A 238 -0.10 3.86 11.66
N ILE A 239 1.02 3.27 11.27
CA ILE A 239 1.13 2.44 10.07
C ILE A 239 0.28 1.17 10.16
N PHE A 240 0.09 0.61 11.36
CA PHE A 240 -0.64 -0.64 11.55
C PHE A 240 -2.14 -0.42 11.33
N ALA A 241 -2.68 0.69 11.83
CA ALA A 241 -4.07 1.10 11.58
C ALA A 241 -4.29 1.38 10.08
N LEU A 242 -3.29 1.99 9.42
CA LEU A 242 -3.34 2.27 7.99
C LEU A 242 -3.33 0.97 7.17
N GLU A 243 -2.42 0.05 7.46
CA GLU A 243 -2.30 -1.26 6.83
C GLU A 243 -3.55 -2.13 7.03
N SER A 244 -4.05 -2.17 8.27
CA SER A 244 -5.30 -2.87 8.60
C SER A 244 -6.48 -2.33 7.79
N THR A 245 -6.61 -1.01 7.67
CA THR A 245 -7.70 -0.39 6.91
C THR A 245 -7.60 -0.70 5.42
N VAL A 246 -6.39 -0.67 4.83
CA VAL A 246 -6.18 -1.09 3.43
C VAL A 246 -6.54 -2.56 3.23
N SER A 247 -6.16 -3.43 4.16
CA SER A 247 -6.51 -4.86 4.11
C SER A 247 -8.03 -5.07 4.11
N VAL A 248 -8.77 -4.32 4.93
CA VAL A 248 -10.24 -4.36 4.96
C VAL A 248 -10.84 -3.84 3.64
N ILE A 249 -10.29 -2.77 3.05
CA ILE A 249 -10.71 -2.23 1.75
C ILE A 249 -10.53 -3.29 0.64
N MET A 250 -9.38 -3.96 0.62
CA MET A 250 -9.08 -5.02 -0.35
C MET A 250 -10.02 -6.21 -0.18
N GLU A 251 -10.29 -6.61 1.06
CA GLU A 251 -11.23 -7.70 1.35
C GLU A 251 -12.68 -7.34 0.98
N TYR A 252 -13.14 -6.12 1.31
CA TYR A 252 -14.43 -5.61 0.87
C TYR A 252 -14.56 -5.69 -0.67
N THR A 253 -13.49 -5.26 -1.37
CA THR A 253 -13.45 -5.29 -2.83
C THR A 253 -13.56 -6.73 -3.35
N ARG A 254 -12.86 -7.67 -2.71
CA ARG A 254 -12.91 -9.10 -3.03
C ARG A 254 -14.30 -9.69 -2.82
N GLU A 255 -14.89 -9.48 -1.65
CA GLU A 255 -16.18 -10.05 -1.27
C GLU A 255 -17.32 -9.54 -2.17
N ASN A 256 -17.39 -8.23 -2.41
CA ASN A 256 -18.41 -7.66 -3.28
C ASN A 256 -18.23 -8.10 -4.73
N SER A 257 -16.99 -8.30 -5.16
CA SER A 257 -16.71 -8.84 -6.48
C SER A 257 -17.12 -10.30 -6.64
N LEU A 258 -16.97 -11.12 -5.60
CA LEU A 258 -17.29 -12.55 -5.64
C LEU A 258 -18.79 -12.86 -5.42
N ASN A 259 -19.50 -12.00 -4.71
CA ASN A 259 -20.92 -12.17 -4.37
C ASN A 259 -21.87 -11.84 -5.53
N THR A 260 -21.38 -11.28 -6.62
CA THR A 260 -22.17 -10.98 -7.80
C THR A 260 -22.06 -12.08 -8.85
N HIS A 261 -23.20 -12.46 -9.44
CA HIS A 261 -23.26 -13.39 -10.59
C HIS A 261 -22.50 -12.87 -11.84
N ALA A 262 -21.96 -11.64 -11.80
CA ALA A 262 -21.25 -11.00 -12.92
C ALA A 262 -19.84 -11.54 -13.15
N VAL A 263 -19.13 -11.99 -12.10
CA VAL A 263 -17.73 -12.47 -12.22
C VAL A 263 -17.58 -13.76 -13.00
N PRO A 264 -18.35 -14.80 -12.70
CA PRO A 264 -18.33 -16.01 -13.50
C PRO A 264 -18.61 -15.70 -14.98
N ASN A 265 -19.63 -14.87 -15.26
CA ASN A 265 -20.02 -14.54 -16.63
C ASN A 265 -18.90 -13.85 -17.41
N TYR A 266 -18.23 -12.86 -16.86
CA TYR A 266 -17.15 -12.15 -17.54
C TYR A 266 -15.95 -13.07 -17.89
N ILE A 267 -15.49 -13.87 -16.93
CA ILE A 267 -14.41 -14.84 -17.17
C ILE A 267 -14.84 -15.85 -18.22
N ILE A 268 -16.05 -16.37 -18.11
CA ILE A 268 -16.61 -17.36 -19.03
C ILE A 268 -16.76 -16.77 -20.44
N GLU A 269 -17.35 -15.61 -20.58
CA GLU A 269 -17.53 -14.93 -21.87
C GLU A 269 -16.20 -14.67 -22.57
N ASN A 270 -15.19 -14.15 -21.84
CA ASN A 270 -13.86 -13.94 -22.40
C ASN A 270 -13.14 -15.25 -22.76
N THR A 271 -13.30 -16.28 -21.91
CA THR A 271 -12.76 -17.62 -22.19
C THR A 271 -13.38 -18.20 -23.47
N ILE A 272 -14.69 -18.16 -23.60
CA ILE A 272 -15.41 -18.63 -24.79
C ILE A 272 -15.00 -17.84 -26.02
N ARG A 273 -14.91 -16.52 -25.91
CA ARG A 273 -14.46 -15.64 -27.01
C ARG A 273 -13.06 -15.97 -27.46
N TYR A 274 -12.12 -16.12 -26.52
CA TYR A 274 -10.74 -16.48 -26.83
C TYR A 274 -10.64 -17.85 -27.53
N ILE A 275 -11.38 -18.86 -27.02
CA ILE A 275 -11.44 -20.19 -27.64
C ILE A 275 -11.98 -20.11 -29.06
N SER A 276 -13.08 -19.39 -29.28
CA SER A 276 -13.68 -19.28 -30.62
C SER A 276 -12.77 -18.60 -31.64
N GLN A 277 -11.98 -17.63 -31.21
CA GLN A 277 -11.04 -16.90 -32.07
C GLN A 277 -9.74 -17.68 -32.35
N ASN A 278 -9.37 -18.63 -31.47
CA ASN A 278 -8.08 -19.33 -31.52
C ASN A 278 -8.22 -20.85 -31.60
N LEU A 279 -9.31 -21.36 -32.18
CA LEU A 279 -9.69 -22.78 -32.12
C LEU A 279 -8.64 -23.72 -32.66
N ALA A 280 -7.91 -23.31 -33.73
CA ALA A 280 -6.80 -24.05 -34.33
C ALA A 280 -5.49 -23.96 -33.55
N GLY A 281 -5.40 -23.03 -32.57
CA GLY A 281 -4.20 -22.75 -31.79
C GLY A 281 -3.98 -23.65 -30.58
N ASN A 282 -2.94 -23.32 -29.81
CA ASN A 282 -2.69 -23.98 -28.53
C ASN A 282 -3.66 -23.42 -27.47
N LEU A 283 -4.64 -24.21 -27.10
CA LEU A 283 -5.67 -23.89 -26.11
C LEU A 283 -5.47 -24.67 -24.79
N SER A 284 -4.24 -24.68 -24.26
CA SER A 284 -4.02 -25.23 -22.91
C SER A 284 -4.62 -24.31 -21.83
N LEU A 285 -4.93 -24.89 -20.67
CA LEU A 285 -5.43 -24.13 -19.51
C LEU A 285 -4.49 -22.96 -19.14
N ASP A 286 -3.16 -23.23 -19.20
CA ASP A 286 -2.15 -22.23 -18.85
C ASP A 286 -2.09 -21.08 -19.85
N VAL A 287 -2.19 -21.40 -21.17
CA VAL A 287 -2.19 -20.37 -22.23
C VAL A 287 -3.41 -19.47 -22.11
N ILE A 288 -4.59 -20.04 -21.93
CA ILE A 288 -5.82 -19.25 -21.79
C ILE A 288 -5.81 -18.44 -20.49
N ALA A 289 -5.33 -19.01 -19.38
CA ALA A 289 -5.21 -18.30 -18.12
C ALA A 289 -4.22 -17.13 -18.20
N GLN A 290 -3.08 -17.32 -18.87
CA GLN A 290 -2.08 -16.27 -19.11
C GLN A 290 -2.66 -15.13 -19.96
N GLU A 291 -3.38 -15.45 -21.03
CA GLU A 291 -4.02 -14.45 -21.90
C GLU A 291 -5.10 -13.65 -21.18
N LEU A 292 -5.85 -14.30 -20.30
CA LEU A 292 -6.88 -13.65 -19.49
C LEU A 292 -6.32 -13.03 -18.18
N HIS A 293 -5.00 -13.13 -17.97
CA HIS A 293 -4.31 -12.64 -16.78
C HIS A 293 -4.91 -13.13 -15.46
N ILE A 294 -5.27 -14.40 -15.40
CA ILE A 294 -5.79 -15.08 -14.20
C ILE A 294 -5.01 -16.36 -13.91
N SER A 295 -5.08 -16.84 -12.67
CA SER A 295 -4.43 -18.13 -12.36
C SER A 295 -5.13 -19.31 -13.03
N PRO A 296 -4.39 -20.35 -13.52
CA PRO A 296 -4.99 -21.54 -14.12
C PRO A 296 -6.01 -22.22 -13.18
N SER A 297 -5.71 -22.27 -11.88
CA SER A 297 -6.62 -22.84 -10.88
C SER A 297 -7.93 -22.07 -10.74
N HIS A 298 -7.89 -20.75 -10.87
CA HIS A 298 -9.09 -19.90 -10.83
C HIS A 298 -9.93 -20.12 -12.09
N LEU A 299 -9.31 -20.06 -13.28
CA LEU A 299 -9.99 -20.32 -14.54
C LEU A 299 -10.69 -21.69 -14.51
N SER A 300 -9.97 -22.76 -14.14
CA SER A 300 -10.50 -24.11 -14.12
C SER A 300 -11.73 -24.26 -13.20
N ARG A 301 -11.65 -23.72 -11.97
CA ARG A 301 -12.77 -23.79 -11.01
C ARG A 301 -13.98 -22.97 -11.47
N THR A 302 -13.75 -21.74 -11.96
CA THR A 302 -14.81 -20.83 -12.41
C THR A 302 -15.51 -21.41 -13.62
N PHE A 303 -14.75 -21.90 -14.62
CA PHE A 303 -15.30 -22.51 -15.82
C PHE A 303 -16.12 -23.76 -15.51
N LYS A 304 -15.59 -24.67 -14.68
CA LYS A 304 -16.31 -25.89 -14.28
C LYS A 304 -17.58 -25.59 -13.51
N LYS A 305 -17.58 -24.58 -12.62
CA LYS A 305 -18.76 -24.15 -11.86
C LYS A 305 -19.86 -23.59 -12.76
N ALA A 306 -19.50 -22.80 -13.78
CA ALA A 306 -20.44 -22.14 -14.65
C ALA A 306 -20.99 -23.04 -15.78
N THR A 307 -20.15 -23.93 -16.34
CA THR A 307 -20.51 -24.76 -17.50
C THR A 307 -20.82 -26.22 -17.15
N SER A 308 -20.64 -26.61 -15.89
CA SER A 308 -20.76 -27.98 -15.40
C SER A 308 -19.83 -28.99 -16.11
N GLY A 309 -18.84 -28.50 -16.88
CA GLY A 309 -17.86 -29.30 -17.63
C GLY A 309 -16.44 -28.76 -17.50
N SER A 310 -15.45 -29.55 -17.84
CA SER A 310 -14.06 -29.05 -17.88
C SER A 310 -13.82 -28.19 -19.12
N LEU A 311 -12.84 -27.26 -19.00
CA LEU A 311 -12.39 -26.41 -20.11
C LEU A 311 -11.93 -27.24 -21.31
N THR A 312 -11.21 -28.35 -21.06
CA THR A 312 -10.73 -29.28 -22.11
C THR A 312 -11.89 -29.97 -22.83
N GLU A 313 -12.93 -30.35 -22.10
CA GLU A 313 -14.15 -30.93 -22.72
C GLU A 313 -14.86 -29.92 -23.61
N TYR A 314 -14.97 -28.69 -23.16
CA TYR A 314 -15.54 -27.59 -23.94
C TYR A 314 -14.76 -27.34 -25.22
N ILE A 315 -13.43 -27.20 -25.15
CA ILE A 315 -12.56 -27.00 -26.32
C ILE A 315 -12.71 -28.16 -27.31
N ASN A 316 -12.69 -29.40 -26.82
CA ASN A 316 -12.87 -30.56 -27.70
C ASN A 316 -14.25 -30.53 -28.39
N LYS A 317 -15.31 -30.17 -27.67
CA LYS A 317 -16.65 -30.07 -28.24
C LYS A 317 -16.73 -29.04 -29.34
N GLU A 318 -16.15 -27.86 -29.15
CA GLU A 318 -16.11 -26.81 -30.16
C GLU A 318 -15.28 -27.21 -31.39
N ARG A 319 -14.12 -27.85 -31.17
CA ARG A 319 -13.30 -28.41 -32.27
C ARG A 319 -14.01 -29.47 -33.07
N ILE A 320 -14.74 -30.37 -32.42
CA ILE A 320 -15.54 -31.41 -33.11
C ILE A 320 -16.70 -30.76 -33.87
N HIS A 321 -17.35 -29.76 -33.31
CA HIS A 321 -18.38 -29.01 -34.01
C HIS A 321 -17.85 -28.39 -35.30
N LYS A 322 -16.71 -27.69 -35.22
CA LYS A 322 -16.05 -27.12 -36.39
C LYS A 322 -15.58 -28.15 -37.39
N ALA A 323 -15.08 -29.29 -36.91
CA ALA A 323 -14.69 -30.42 -37.80
C ALA A 323 -15.88 -30.99 -38.58
N LYS A 324 -17.08 -31.07 -37.98
CA LYS A 324 -18.32 -31.49 -38.67
C LYS A 324 -18.66 -30.54 -39.80
N GLU A 325 -18.59 -29.22 -39.56
CA GLU A 325 -18.81 -28.22 -40.63
C GLU A 325 -17.85 -28.41 -41.79
N LEU A 326 -16.55 -28.62 -41.49
CA LEU A 326 -15.53 -28.85 -42.55
C LEU A 326 -15.75 -30.16 -43.30
N LEU A 327 -16.11 -31.24 -42.57
CA LEU A 327 -16.42 -32.53 -43.18
C LEU A 327 -17.62 -32.47 -44.14
N GLN A 328 -18.60 -31.63 -43.86
CA GLN A 328 -19.81 -31.45 -44.65
C GLN A 328 -19.64 -30.51 -45.85
N ASN A 329 -18.79 -29.48 -45.70
CA ASN A 329 -18.74 -28.35 -46.63
C ASN A 329 -17.44 -28.29 -47.47
N THR A 330 -16.49 -29.23 -47.25
CA THR A 330 -15.19 -29.21 -47.93
C THR A 330 -14.74 -30.60 -48.36
N ASP A 331 -13.81 -30.65 -49.35
CA ASP A 331 -13.16 -31.88 -49.78
C ASP A 331 -11.89 -32.22 -49.00
N LEU A 332 -11.62 -31.49 -47.90
CA LEU A 332 -10.42 -31.71 -47.09
C LEU A 332 -10.33 -33.15 -46.59
N LEU A 333 -9.12 -33.65 -46.51
CA LEU A 333 -8.82 -34.96 -45.95
C LEU A 333 -8.88 -34.92 -44.42
N THR A 334 -9.12 -36.07 -43.80
CA THR A 334 -9.29 -36.16 -42.32
C THR A 334 -8.11 -35.55 -41.56
N TYR A 335 -6.88 -35.70 -42.05
CA TYR A 335 -5.70 -35.12 -41.38
C TYR A 335 -5.62 -33.60 -41.54
N GLU A 336 -6.06 -33.07 -42.70
CA GLU A 336 -6.13 -31.61 -42.91
C GLU A 336 -7.18 -30.95 -42.02
N ILE A 337 -8.31 -31.63 -41.85
CA ILE A 337 -9.37 -31.19 -40.93
C ILE A 337 -8.87 -31.23 -39.47
N ALA A 338 -8.15 -32.31 -39.08
CA ALA A 338 -7.56 -32.40 -37.76
C ALA A 338 -6.64 -31.20 -37.47
N GLU A 339 -5.76 -30.85 -38.40
CA GLU A 339 -4.86 -29.72 -38.30
C GLU A 339 -5.63 -28.39 -38.27
N ALA A 340 -6.61 -28.19 -39.13
CA ALA A 340 -7.42 -26.99 -39.25
C ALA A 340 -8.24 -26.69 -37.97
N VAL A 341 -8.59 -27.72 -37.18
CA VAL A 341 -9.30 -27.57 -35.92
C VAL A 341 -8.39 -27.67 -34.69
N GLY A 342 -7.05 -27.73 -34.86
CA GLY A 342 -6.06 -27.61 -33.80
C GLY A 342 -5.59 -28.93 -33.16
N TYR A 343 -5.78 -30.08 -33.82
CA TYR A 343 -5.18 -31.35 -33.40
C TYR A 343 -3.91 -31.62 -34.18
N LYS A 344 -2.81 -31.86 -33.47
CA LYS A 344 -1.50 -32.20 -34.09
C LYS A 344 -1.43 -33.64 -34.59
N ASP A 345 -2.27 -34.52 -34.07
CA ASP A 345 -2.32 -35.94 -34.36
C ASP A 345 -3.71 -36.33 -34.87
N ALA A 346 -3.78 -36.81 -36.14
CA ALA A 346 -5.02 -37.20 -36.77
C ALA A 346 -5.62 -38.48 -36.17
N THR A 347 -4.81 -39.36 -35.57
CA THR A 347 -5.28 -40.58 -34.92
C THR A 347 -6.00 -40.20 -33.61
N TYR A 348 -5.38 -39.29 -32.83
CA TYR A 348 -6.01 -38.76 -31.63
C TYR A 348 -7.28 -38.00 -31.95
N PHE A 349 -7.26 -37.14 -32.99
CA PHE A 349 -8.47 -36.47 -33.47
C PHE A 349 -9.59 -37.47 -33.79
N SER A 350 -9.29 -38.54 -34.56
CA SER A 350 -10.30 -39.52 -34.92
C SER A 350 -10.88 -40.25 -33.73
N SER A 351 -10.09 -40.51 -32.69
CA SER A 351 -10.55 -41.11 -31.45
C SER A 351 -11.47 -40.18 -30.66
N ILE A 352 -11.12 -38.88 -30.57
CA ILE A 352 -11.95 -37.86 -29.93
C ILE A 352 -13.24 -37.64 -30.70
N PHE A 353 -13.18 -37.54 -32.04
CA PHE A 353 -14.35 -37.40 -32.91
C PHE A 353 -15.33 -38.57 -32.69
N ARG A 354 -14.80 -39.82 -32.70
CA ARG A 354 -15.62 -41.01 -32.43
C ARG A 354 -16.25 -40.99 -31.04
N LYS A 355 -15.53 -40.49 -30.02
CA LYS A 355 -16.06 -40.34 -28.66
C LYS A 355 -17.26 -39.41 -28.61
N TYR A 356 -17.28 -38.32 -29.36
CA TYR A 356 -18.34 -37.33 -29.35
C TYR A 356 -19.49 -37.65 -30.34
N GLU A 357 -19.19 -38.22 -31.49
CA GLU A 357 -20.16 -38.42 -32.58
C GLU A 357 -20.59 -39.89 -32.76
N GLY A 358 -19.95 -40.83 -32.05
CA GLY A 358 -20.25 -42.27 -32.13
C GLY A 358 -19.67 -42.97 -33.38
N MET A 359 -19.06 -42.24 -34.31
CA MET A 359 -18.52 -42.77 -35.57
C MET A 359 -17.23 -42.02 -35.94
N SER A 360 -16.41 -42.60 -36.83
CA SER A 360 -15.17 -41.95 -37.31
C SER A 360 -15.47 -40.76 -38.21
N PRO A 361 -14.51 -39.82 -38.39
CA PRO A 361 -14.65 -38.71 -39.35
C PRO A 361 -14.96 -39.13 -40.76
N SER A 362 -14.35 -40.25 -41.25
CA SER A 362 -14.56 -40.80 -42.57
C SER A 362 -15.97 -41.39 -42.72
N GLU A 363 -16.48 -42.10 -41.69
CA GLU A 363 -17.86 -42.62 -41.67
C GLU A 363 -18.87 -41.47 -41.65
N TYR A 364 -18.55 -40.39 -40.87
CA TYR A 364 -19.39 -39.20 -40.80
C TYR A 364 -19.44 -38.50 -42.19
N LYS A 365 -18.31 -38.27 -42.84
CA LYS A 365 -18.22 -37.70 -44.19
C LYS A 365 -19.07 -38.52 -45.18
N ALA A 366 -18.89 -39.86 -45.22
CA ALA A 366 -19.61 -40.75 -46.11
C ALA A 366 -21.12 -40.69 -45.89
N LYS A 367 -21.59 -40.51 -44.63
CA LYS A 367 -23.03 -40.48 -44.30
C LYS A 367 -23.69 -39.14 -44.66
N PHE A 368 -23.01 -38.03 -44.59
CA PHE A 368 -23.58 -36.70 -44.78
C PHE A 368 -23.10 -36.00 -46.06
N PHE A 369 -22.21 -36.60 -46.83
CA PHE A 369 -21.72 -36.11 -48.12
C PHE A 369 -22.40 -36.83 -49.32
N VAL A 370 -23.54 -37.49 -49.09
CA VAL A 370 -24.29 -38.14 -50.16
C VAL A 370 -25.15 -37.09 -50.85
N GLN A 371 -24.71 -36.67 -51.99
CA GLN A 371 -25.53 -36.40 -53.16
C GLN A 371 -25.38 -37.48 -54.14
#